data_6db3fc0466f199cd66932a3a9a86bec8
#
_entry.id   6db3fc0466f199cd66932a3a9a86bec8
#
_cell.length_a   1.000
_cell.length_b   1.000
_cell.length_c   1.000
_cell.angle_alpha   90.00
_cell.angle_beta   90.00
_cell.angle_gamma   90.00
#
_symmetry.space_group_name_H-M   'P 1'
#
loop_
_entity.id
_entity.type
_entity.pdbx_description
1 polymer ?
#
loop_
_entity_poly.entity_id
_entity_poly.type
_entity_poly.pdbx_seq_one_letter_code
_entity_poly.pdbx_strand_id
1 'polypeptide(L)'
;MREMIILILVSISGVCWSIVYIECIRTGFKQKTYCMPLFALALNFAWEGIYAFTDLFIRKSIGAQAIANSCWFILDIVILVTWFKFGQAEFTGEKKKYFIPWTVLVVIVAFVLQFLFIYEFGDIEGEKYSAYLQNIVMSLMFIGRLDREGSSRGQTMTIAVCKCVGTLTPTVYGTLEGNVFILITGIICFIFDMIYILYLRQVQLKERKHCG
;
A
#
# COMPACT_ATOMS: atom_id res chain seq x y z
N MET A 1 -3.09 25.42 -17.50
CA MET A 1 -3.95 25.18 -16.31
C MET A 1 -4.11 23.70 -16.01
N ARG A 2 -4.54 22.86 -16.96
CA ARG A 2 -4.70 21.40 -16.78
C ARG A 2 -3.41 20.71 -16.31
N GLU A 3 -2.30 20.92 -16.98
CA GLU A 3 -0.97 20.38 -16.66
C GLU A 3 -0.54 20.70 -15.21
N MET A 4 -0.79 21.94 -14.78
CA MET A 4 -0.46 22.37 -13.44
C MET A 4 -1.31 21.66 -12.37
N ILE A 5 -2.61 21.45 -12.65
CA ILE A 5 -3.49 20.69 -11.76
C ILE A 5 -3.01 19.25 -11.64
N ILE A 6 -2.66 18.62 -12.75
CA ILE A 6 -2.12 17.24 -12.78
C ILE A 6 -0.86 17.15 -11.93
N LEU A 7 0.09 18.07 -12.15
CA LEU A 7 1.34 18.10 -11.38
C LEU A 7 1.10 18.24 -9.88
N ILE A 8 0.15 19.10 -9.48
CA ILE A 8 -0.24 19.26 -8.07
C ILE A 8 -0.82 17.95 -7.51
N LEU A 9 -1.76 17.31 -8.23
CA LEU A 9 -2.39 16.07 -7.78
C LEU A 9 -1.37 14.93 -7.63
N VAL A 10 -0.48 14.76 -8.61
CA VAL A 10 0.59 13.75 -8.57
C VAL A 10 1.55 14.02 -7.42
N SER A 11 1.92 15.30 -7.22
CA SER A 11 2.82 15.69 -6.11
C SER A 11 2.19 15.40 -4.75
N ILE A 12 0.90 15.70 -4.55
CA ILE A 12 0.17 15.38 -3.31
C ILE A 12 0.16 13.87 -3.09
N SER A 13 -0.13 13.08 -4.12
CA SER A 13 -0.08 11.62 -4.05
C SER A 13 1.29 11.13 -3.59
N GLY A 14 2.35 11.59 -4.26
CA GLY A 14 3.72 11.19 -3.95
C GLY A 14 4.14 11.51 -2.52
N VAL A 15 3.80 12.71 -2.03
CA VAL A 15 4.07 13.12 -0.65
C VAL A 15 3.28 12.26 0.33
N CYS A 16 1.99 12.05 0.10
CA CYS A 16 1.13 11.26 0.97
C CYS A 16 1.63 9.81 1.08
N TRP A 17 1.95 9.17 -0.03
CA TRP A 17 2.50 7.82 -0.02
C TRP A 17 3.85 7.76 0.69
N SER A 18 4.76 8.70 0.45
CA SER A 18 6.04 8.78 1.17
C SER A 18 5.84 8.86 2.69
N ILE A 19 4.85 9.63 3.15
CA ILE A 19 4.48 9.70 4.57
C ILE A 19 3.97 8.34 5.06
N VAL A 20 3.15 7.63 4.29
CA VAL A 20 2.66 6.28 4.64
C VAL A 20 3.83 5.33 4.88
N TYR A 21 4.81 5.25 3.98
CA TYR A 21 5.97 4.37 4.12
C TYR A 21 6.81 4.70 5.35
N ILE A 22 7.17 5.98 5.51
CA ILE A 22 7.97 6.45 6.65
C ILE A 22 7.24 6.14 7.97
N GLU A 23 5.93 6.39 8.02
CA GLU A 23 5.14 6.14 9.22
C GLU A 23 4.96 4.65 9.49
N CYS A 24 4.83 3.80 8.45
CA CYS A 24 4.83 2.34 8.59
C CYS A 24 6.15 1.85 9.20
N ILE A 25 7.30 2.34 8.71
CA ILE A 25 8.62 2.00 9.24
C ILE A 25 8.73 2.45 10.70
N ARG A 26 8.45 3.74 10.97
CA ARG A 26 8.53 4.33 12.30
C ARG A 26 7.67 3.55 13.31
N THR A 27 6.42 3.31 12.97
CA THR A 27 5.44 2.63 13.83
C THR A 27 5.82 1.16 14.01
N GLY A 28 6.24 0.49 12.94
CA GLY A 28 6.68 -0.90 12.97
C GLY A 28 7.81 -1.13 13.98
N PHE A 29 8.87 -0.35 13.90
CA PHE A 29 9.99 -0.47 14.83
C PHE A 29 9.66 0.02 16.23
N LYS A 30 8.96 1.15 16.38
CA LYS A 30 8.60 1.72 17.68
C LYS A 30 7.70 0.81 18.49
N GLN A 31 6.71 0.19 17.84
CA GLN A 31 5.72 -0.66 18.49
C GLN A 31 6.09 -2.15 18.44
N LYS A 32 7.24 -2.49 17.84
CA LYS A 32 7.71 -3.87 17.65
C LYS A 32 6.65 -4.75 17.01
N THR A 33 6.11 -4.29 15.89
CA THR A 33 5.07 -4.96 15.10
C THR A 33 5.31 -4.71 13.61
N TYR A 34 4.67 -5.47 12.74
CA TYR A 34 4.60 -5.08 11.32
C TYR A 34 3.45 -4.07 11.14
N CYS A 35 3.58 -3.15 10.21
CA CYS A 35 2.53 -2.18 9.93
C CYS A 35 1.61 -2.67 8.80
N MET A 36 2.20 -3.00 7.67
CA MET A 36 1.47 -3.41 6.47
C MET A 36 1.24 -4.94 6.47
N PRO A 37 0.00 -5.42 6.29
CA PRO A 37 -0.28 -6.85 6.16
C PRO A 37 0.50 -7.48 5.00
N LEU A 38 0.98 -8.72 5.18
CA LEU A 38 1.93 -9.36 4.27
C LEU A 38 1.52 -9.31 2.80
N PHE A 39 0.26 -9.66 2.46
CA PHE A 39 -0.14 -9.72 1.05
C PHE A 39 -0.22 -8.33 0.42
N ALA A 40 -0.68 -7.32 1.18
CA ALA A 40 -0.66 -5.93 0.73
C ALA A 40 0.78 -5.43 0.51
N LEU A 41 1.68 -5.73 1.45
CA LEU A 41 3.10 -5.40 1.34
C LEU A 41 3.75 -6.09 0.13
N ALA A 42 3.46 -7.38 -0.07
CA ALA A 42 4.04 -8.14 -1.18
C ALA A 42 3.57 -7.62 -2.54
N LEU A 43 2.28 -7.27 -2.69
CA LEU A 43 1.75 -6.67 -3.91
C LEU A 43 2.42 -5.32 -4.21
N ASN A 44 2.58 -4.50 -3.18
CA ASN A 44 3.21 -3.20 -3.28
C ASN A 44 4.68 -3.31 -3.66
N PHE A 45 5.42 -4.15 -2.94
CA PHE A 45 6.83 -4.45 -3.18
C PHE A 45 7.07 -4.97 -4.60
N ALA A 46 6.22 -5.90 -5.09
CA ALA A 46 6.32 -6.42 -6.45
C ALA A 46 6.03 -5.32 -7.49
N TRP A 47 4.99 -4.51 -7.25
CA TRP A 47 4.60 -3.41 -8.13
C TRP A 47 5.74 -2.39 -8.28
N GLU A 48 6.26 -1.90 -7.17
CA GLU A 48 7.31 -0.88 -7.18
C GLU A 48 8.61 -1.40 -7.77
N GLY A 49 9.00 -2.64 -7.45
CA GLY A 49 10.19 -3.26 -8.01
C GLY A 49 10.10 -3.45 -9.53
N ILE A 50 8.96 -3.94 -10.03
CA ILE A 50 8.74 -4.15 -11.46
C ILE A 50 8.71 -2.82 -12.21
N TYR A 51 7.93 -1.84 -11.74
CA TYR A 51 7.77 -0.58 -12.46
C TYR A 51 8.98 0.34 -12.31
N ALA A 52 9.70 0.33 -11.18
CA ALA A 52 10.99 0.98 -11.07
C ALA A 52 12.00 0.40 -12.09
N PHE A 53 12.06 -0.94 -12.20
CA PHE A 53 12.91 -1.61 -13.19
C PHE A 53 12.49 -1.28 -14.62
N THR A 54 11.20 -1.35 -14.91
CA THR A 54 10.65 -1.05 -16.23
C THR A 54 10.96 0.38 -16.66
N ASP A 55 10.76 1.35 -15.77
CA ASP A 55 11.05 2.76 -16.08
C ASP A 55 12.53 3.00 -16.33
N LEU A 56 13.40 2.49 -15.46
CA LEU A 56 14.85 2.76 -15.54
C LEU A 56 15.54 2.03 -16.69
N PHE A 57 15.18 0.75 -16.92
CA PHE A 57 15.93 -0.10 -17.84
C PHE A 57 15.24 -0.38 -19.16
N ILE A 58 13.90 -0.41 -19.19
CA ILE A 58 13.13 -0.70 -20.41
C ILE A 58 12.71 0.59 -21.09
N ARG A 59 11.98 1.46 -20.40
CA ARG A 59 11.53 2.77 -20.93
C ARG A 59 12.66 3.80 -20.97
N LYS A 60 13.73 3.57 -20.22
CA LYS A 60 14.89 4.48 -20.06
C LYS A 60 14.46 5.90 -19.69
N SER A 61 13.44 6.00 -18.85
CA SER A 61 12.85 7.26 -18.40
C SER A 61 13.25 7.52 -16.95
N ILE A 62 14.05 8.56 -16.72
CA ILE A 62 14.40 9.00 -15.36
C ILE A 62 13.45 10.16 -14.99
N GLY A 63 12.15 9.86 -14.93
CA GLY A 63 11.13 10.82 -14.52
C GLY A 63 10.88 10.77 -13.01
N ALA A 64 10.05 11.69 -12.53
CA ALA A 64 9.66 11.76 -11.10
C ALA A 64 9.03 10.44 -10.61
N GLN A 65 8.24 9.76 -11.45
CA GLN A 65 7.62 8.48 -11.11
C GLN A 65 8.68 7.37 -10.94
N ALA A 66 9.65 7.25 -11.83
CA ALA A 66 10.73 6.27 -11.74
C ALA A 66 11.55 6.44 -10.45
N ILE A 67 11.83 7.70 -10.08
CA ILE A 67 12.54 8.03 -8.84
C ILE A 67 11.67 7.67 -7.63
N ALA A 68 10.38 8.03 -7.66
CA ALA A 68 9.44 7.71 -6.58
C ALA A 68 9.32 6.19 -6.36
N ASN A 69 9.06 5.41 -7.42
CA ASN A 69 8.96 3.95 -7.37
C ASN A 69 10.24 3.32 -6.83
N SER A 70 11.41 3.83 -7.24
CA SER A 70 12.71 3.33 -6.74
C SER A 70 12.89 3.62 -5.26
N CYS A 71 12.53 4.81 -4.79
CA CYS A 71 12.59 5.18 -3.38
C CYS A 71 11.60 4.35 -2.55
N TRP A 72 10.38 4.19 -3.00
CA TRP A 72 9.35 3.41 -2.31
C TRP A 72 9.71 1.94 -2.25
N PHE A 73 10.28 1.37 -3.32
CA PHE A 73 10.80 0.00 -3.32
C PHE A 73 11.84 -0.21 -2.21
N ILE A 74 12.77 0.75 -2.01
CA ILE A 74 13.75 0.70 -0.92
C ILE A 74 13.05 0.77 0.45
N LEU A 75 12.05 1.63 0.60
CA LEU A 75 11.28 1.75 1.84
C LEU A 75 10.48 0.47 2.12
N ASP A 76 9.93 -0.18 1.10
CA ASP A 76 9.23 -1.46 1.22
C ASP A 76 10.17 -2.58 1.70
N ILE A 77 11.44 -2.60 1.26
CA ILE A 77 12.45 -3.51 1.83
C ILE A 77 12.54 -3.32 3.35
N VAL A 78 12.56 -2.06 3.82
CA VAL A 78 12.63 -1.77 5.26
C VAL A 78 11.33 -2.17 5.98
N ILE A 79 10.17 -1.97 5.36
CA ILE A 79 8.88 -2.45 5.90
C ILE A 79 8.88 -3.99 5.96
N LEU A 80 9.39 -4.65 4.94
CA LEU A 80 9.51 -6.11 4.90
C LEU A 80 10.44 -6.65 6.03
N VAL A 81 11.48 -5.89 6.40
CA VAL A 81 12.29 -6.23 7.59
C VAL A 81 11.44 -6.21 8.86
N THR A 82 10.46 -5.31 8.99
CA THR A 82 9.55 -5.33 10.16
C THR A 82 8.66 -6.57 10.16
N TRP A 83 8.22 -7.05 9.00
CA TRP A 83 7.50 -8.32 8.87
C TRP A 83 8.37 -9.50 9.32
N PHE A 84 9.59 -9.62 8.82
CA PHE A 84 10.50 -10.72 9.23
C PHE A 84 10.85 -10.68 10.71
N LYS A 85 10.96 -9.50 11.32
CA LYS A 85 11.25 -9.36 12.76
C LYS A 85 10.05 -9.63 13.65
N PHE A 86 8.87 -9.22 13.26
CA PHE A 86 7.72 -9.18 14.17
C PHE A 86 6.51 -9.98 13.66
N GLY A 87 6.41 -10.28 12.37
CA GLY A 87 5.27 -10.98 11.77
C GLY A 87 5.18 -12.45 12.16
N GLN A 88 6.29 -13.07 12.61
CA GLN A 88 6.26 -14.45 13.08
C GLN A 88 5.27 -14.67 14.25
N ALA A 89 4.94 -13.61 14.99
CA ALA A 89 3.95 -13.68 16.07
C ALA A 89 2.54 -14.06 15.59
N GLU A 90 2.24 -13.86 14.29
CA GLU A 90 0.96 -14.30 13.68
C GLU A 90 0.87 -15.84 13.59
N PHE A 91 2.00 -16.53 13.64
CA PHE A 91 2.09 -17.98 13.49
C PHE A 91 2.33 -18.61 14.86
N THR A 92 1.30 -19.21 15.45
CA THR A 92 1.38 -19.83 16.78
C THR A 92 1.62 -21.34 16.68
N GLY A 93 2.25 -21.92 17.71
CA GLY A 93 2.48 -23.36 17.83
C GLY A 93 3.24 -23.94 16.63
N GLU A 94 2.76 -25.05 16.09
CA GLU A 94 3.37 -25.73 14.93
C GLU A 94 3.34 -24.93 13.63
N LYS A 95 2.46 -23.92 13.54
CA LYS A 95 2.37 -23.07 12.35
C LYS A 95 3.60 -22.20 12.15
N LYS A 96 4.44 -21.98 13.17
CA LYS A 96 5.69 -21.20 13.05
C LYS A 96 6.61 -21.69 11.95
N LYS A 97 6.66 -22.99 11.68
CA LYS A 97 7.48 -23.57 10.59
C LYS A 97 7.05 -23.10 9.20
N TYR A 98 5.82 -22.67 9.03
CA TYR A 98 5.27 -22.18 7.76
C TYR A 98 5.50 -20.68 7.53
N PHE A 99 6.03 -19.92 8.49
CA PHE A 99 6.22 -18.48 8.36
C PHE A 99 7.05 -18.11 7.12
N ILE A 100 8.23 -18.71 6.95
CA ILE A 100 9.08 -18.42 5.79
C ILE A 100 8.49 -18.97 4.49
N PRO A 101 8.09 -20.26 4.39
CA PRO A 101 7.47 -20.77 3.17
C PRO A 101 6.23 -19.97 2.74
N TRP A 102 5.38 -19.58 3.70
CA TRP A 102 4.22 -18.76 3.42
C TRP A 102 4.59 -17.37 2.91
N THR A 103 5.56 -16.71 3.55
CA THR A 103 6.03 -15.39 3.12
C THR A 103 6.58 -15.45 1.69
N VAL A 104 7.41 -16.44 1.39
CA VAL A 104 7.98 -16.63 0.04
C VAL A 104 6.88 -16.89 -0.99
N LEU A 105 5.93 -17.77 -0.67
CA LEU A 105 4.80 -18.06 -1.57
C LEU A 105 4.00 -16.79 -1.87
N VAL A 106 3.67 -16.00 -0.85
CA VAL A 106 2.89 -14.76 -1.00
C VAL A 106 3.64 -13.74 -1.88
N VAL A 107 4.96 -13.60 -1.68
CA VAL A 107 5.78 -12.72 -2.53
C VAL A 107 5.81 -13.21 -3.97
N ILE A 108 6.01 -14.51 -4.21
CA ILE A 108 5.99 -15.08 -5.57
C ILE A 108 4.63 -14.81 -6.24
N VAL A 109 3.53 -15.08 -5.53
CA VAL A 109 2.17 -14.83 -6.06
C VAL A 109 1.97 -13.36 -6.40
N ALA A 110 2.47 -12.44 -5.57
CA ALA A 110 2.39 -11.00 -5.84
C ALA A 110 3.12 -10.62 -7.14
N PHE A 111 4.33 -11.13 -7.36
CA PHE A 111 5.05 -10.92 -8.63
C PHE A 111 4.31 -11.50 -9.82
N VAL A 112 3.80 -12.73 -9.70
CA VAL A 112 3.00 -13.37 -10.77
C VAL A 112 1.78 -12.52 -11.12
N LEU A 113 1.04 -12.02 -10.12
CA LEU A 113 -0.12 -11.17 -10.36
C LEU A 113 0.26 -9.86 -11.08
N GLN A 114 1.35 -9.21 -10.69
CA GLN A 114 1.80 -7.98 -11.35
C GLN A 114 2.24 -8.25 -12.80
N PHE A 115 2.94 -9.35 -13.07
CA PHE A 115 3.28 -9.73 -14.44
C PHE A 115 2.06 -10.09 -15.29
N LEU A 116 1.00 -10.68 -14.71
CA LEU A 116 -0.25 -10.92 -15.41
C LEU A 116 -0.93 -9.61 -15.82
N PHE A 117 -0.89 -8.58 -14.98
CA PHE A 117 -1.41 -7.25 -15.36
C PHE A 117 -0.65 -6.65 -16.54
N ILE A 118 0.66 -6.79 -16.57
CA ILE A 118 1.48 -6.34 -17.71
C ILE A 118 1.15 -7.14 -18.97
N TYR A 119 1.00 -8.46 -18.83
CA TYR A 119 0.68 -9.35 -19.96
C TYR A 119 -0.68 -9.03 -20.58
N GLU A 120 -1.72 -8.82 -19.77
CA GLU A 120 -3.09 -8.60 -20.25
C GLU A 120 -3.36 -7.16 -20.71
N PHE A 121 -2.78 -6.16 -20.02
CA PHE A 121 -3.12 -4.74 -20.23
C PHE A 121 -1.96 -3.91 -20.77
N GLY A 122 -0.78 -4.51 -20.96
CA GLY A 122 0.46 -3.79 -21.26
C GLY A 122 1.05 -3.10 -20.05
N ASP A 123 2.24 -2.54 -20.24
CA ASP A 123 3.03 -1.98 -19.13
C ASP A 123 2.43 -0.69 -18.53
N ILE A 124 1.76 0.16 -19.34
CA ILE A 124 1.19 1.44 -18.90
C ILE A 124 -0.15 1.25 -18.18
N GLU A 125 -1.09 0.52 -18.80
CA GLU A 125 -2.41 0.31 -18.21
C GLU A 125 -2.36 -0.74 -17.11
N GLY A 126 -1.49 -1.76 -17.23
CA GLY A 126 -1.21 -2.74 -16.19
C GLY A 126 -0.70 -2.10 -14.91
N GLU A 127 0.22 -1.11 -15.03
CA GLU A 127 0.69 -0.30 -13.91
C GLU A 127 -0.46 0.39 -13.17
N LYS A 128 -1.31 1.11 -13.91
CA LYS A 128 -2.45 1.84 -13.35
C LYS A 128 -3.48 0.91 -12.70
N TYR A 129 -3.92 -0.13 -13.41
CA TYR A 129 -5.00 -0.99 -12.97
C TYR A 129 -4.60 -1.85 -11.78
N SER A 130 -3.39 -2.40 -11.79
CA SER A 130 -2.88 -3.16 -10.66
C SER A 130 -2.69 -2.29 -9.41
N ALA A 131 -2.27 -1.02 -9.55
CA ALA A 131 -2.16 -0.08 -8.45
C ALA A 131 -3.49 0.13 -7.72
N TYR A 132 -4.60 0.27 -8.45
CA TYR A 132 -5.91 0.44 -7.84
C TYR A 132 -6.43 -0.83 -7.18
N LEU A 133 -6.27 -1.99 -7.84
CA LEU A 133 -6.69 -3.26 -7.25
C LEU A 133 -5.90 -3.62 -6.00
N GLN A 134 -4.57 -3.41 -6.00
CA GLN A 134 -3.79 -3.62 -4.77
C GLN A 134 -4.17 -2.64 -3.65
N ASN A 135 -4.58 -1.41 -3.97
CA ASN A 135 -5.07 -0.46 -2.97
C ASN A 135 -6.39 -0.88 -2.34
N ILE A 136 -7.32 -1.47 -3.11
CA ILE A 136 -8.54 -2.08 -2.56
C ILE A 136 -8.17 -3.21 -1.59
N VAL A 137 -7.30 -4.13 -2.03
CA VAL A 137 -6.81 -5.24 -1.18
C VAL A 137 -6.16 -4.71 0.08
N MET A 138 -5.32 -3.69 -0.03
CA MET A 138 -4.63 -3.07 1.11
C MET A 138 -5.63 -2.50 2.13
N SER A 139 -6.65 -1.77 1.71
CA SER A 139 -7.68 -1.22 2.60
C SER A 139 -8.44 -2.32 3.32
N LEU A 140 -8.87 -3.35 2.59
CA LEU A 140 -9.54 -4.51 3.17
C LEU A 140 -8.68 -5.24 4.20
N MET A 141 -7.39 -5.41 3.92
CA MET A 141 -6.46 -6.08 4.83
C MET A 141 -6.15 -5.24 6.08
N PHE A 142 -6.09 -3.92 5.98
CA PHE A 142 -5.96 -3.06 7.15
C PHE A 142 -7.21 -3.12 8.03
N ILE A 143 -8.41 -3.10 7.46
CA ILE A 143 -9.68 -3.26 8.18
C ILE A 143 -9.72 -4.64 8.85
N GLY A 144 -9.44 -5.71 8.10
CA GLY A 144 -9.44 -7.08 8.63
C GLY A 144 -8.41 -7.30 9.74
N ARG A 145 -7.28 -6.59 9.70
CA ARG A 145 -6.31 -6.62 10.78
C ARG A 145 -6.83 -5.91 12.04
N LEU A 146 -7.44 -4.73 11.90
CA LEU A 146 -8.09 -4.04 13.02
C LEU A 146 -9.14 -4.90 13.70
N ASP A 147 -9.97 -5.56 12.90
CA ASP A 147 -11.03 -6.44 13.40
C ASP A 147 -10.46 -7.64 14.16
N ARG A 148 -9.48 -8.32 13.58
CA ARG A 148 -8.85 -9.50 14.16
C ARG A 148 -8.08 -9.20 15.45
N GLU A 149 -7.34 -8.09 15.49
CA GLU A 149 -6.49 -7.73 16.63
C GLU A 149 -7.25 -6.95 17.70
N GLY A 150 -8.37 -6.32 17.37
CA GLY A 150 -9.11 -5.42 18.27
C GLY A 150 -8.29 -4.25 18.80
N SER A 151 -7.16 -3.95 18.14
CA SER A 151 -6.16 -2.97 18.56
C SER A 151 -5.63 -2.16 17.39
N SER A 152 -5.32 -0.88 17.65
CA SER A 152 -4.69 0.01 16.68
C SER A 152 -3.18 -0.18 16.54
N ARG A 153 -2.60 -1.18 17.19
CA ARG A 153 -1.16 -1.45 17.14
C ARG A 153 -0.68 -1.65 15.71
N GLY A 154 0.37 -0.90 15.33
CA GLY A 154 0.91 -0.90 13.98
C GLY A 154 0.13 -0.05 12.96
N GLN A 155 -0.95 0.60 13.39
CA GLN A 155 -1.81 1.41 12.52
C GLN A 155 -2.03 2.79 13.12
N THR A 156 -1.86 3.84 12.31
CA THR A 156 -2.01 5.23 12.75
C THR A 156 -2.97 6.00 11.86
N MET A 157 -3.59 7.04 12.41
CA MET A 157 -4.45 7.94 11.62
C MET A 157 -3.68 8.60 10.48
N THR A 158 -2.39 8.87 10.67
CA THR A 158 -1.53 9.42 9.61
C THR A 158 -1.47 8.47 8.42
N ILE A 159 -1.24 7.16 8.65
CA ILE A 159 -1.25 6.15 7.58
C ILE A 159 -2.61 6.12 6.89
N ALA A 160 -3.71 6.06 7.65
CA ALA A 160 -5.05 5.93 7.10
C ALA A 160 -5.44 7.13 6.23
N VAL A 161 -5.21 8.35 6.72
CA VAL A 161 -5.56 9.59 6.01
C VAL A 161 -4.65 9.80 4.80
N CYS A 162 -3.32 9.65 4.96
CA CYS A 162 -2.39 9.83 3.85
C CYS A 162 -2.60 8.79 2.76
N LYS A 163 -2.92 7.52 3.11
CA LYS A 163 -3.29 6.51 2.12
C LYS A 163 -4.52 6.91 1.33
N CYS A 164 -5.58 7.36 2.01
CA CYS A 164 -6.82 7.81 1.38
C CYS A 164 -6.57 8.98 0.41
N VAL A 165 -5.87 10.03 0.86
CA VAL A 165 -5.55 11.19 0.03
C VAL A 165 -4.62 10.81 -1.12
N GLY A 166 -3.60 9.98 -0.85
CA GLY A 166 -2.63 9.50 -1.84
C GLY A 166 -3.26 8.70 -2.97
N THR A 167 -4.38 7.99 -2.72
CA THR A 167 -5.13 7.25 -3.73
C THR A 167 -6.21 8.13 -4.40
N LEU A 168 -6.82 9.05 -3.65
CA LEU A 168 -7.88 9.92 -4.18
C LEU A 168 -7.36 10.89 -5.26
N THR A 169 -6.17 11.46 -5.08
CA THR A 169 -5.61 12.46 -6.01
C THR A 169 -5.34 11.88 -7.41
N PRO A 170 -4.70 10.71 -7.59
CA PRO A 170 -4.59 10.08 -8.91
C PRO A 170 -5.94 9.58 -9.44
N THR A 171 -6.92 9.27 -8.59
CA THR A 171 -8.29 8.96 -9.02
C THR A 171 -8.92 10.16 -9.73
N VAL A 172 -8.82 11.36 -9.15
CA VAL A 172 -9.31 12.60 -9.77
C VAL A 172 -8.62 12.82 -11.10
N TYR A 173 -7.30 12.69 -11.17
CA TYR A 173 -6.54 12.84 -12.39
C TYR A 173 -6.96 11.84 -13.48
N GLY A 174 -6.99 10.53 -13.18
CA GLY A 174 -7.38 9.51 -14.14
C GLY A 174 -8.84 9.65 -14.62
N THR A 175 -9.72 10.17 -13.77
CA THR A 175 -11.10 10.49 -14.14
C THR A 175 -11.14 11.66 -15.13
N LEU A 176 -10.31 12.69 -14.94
CA LEU A 176 -10.20 13.81 -15.88
C LEU A 176 -9.63 13.35 -17.25
N GLU A 177 -8.92 12.24 -17.30
CA GLU A 177 -8.48 11.59 -18.54
C GLU A 177 -9.53 10.65 -19.15
N GLY A 178 -10.69 10.49 -18.52
CA GLY A 178 -11.79 9.67 -19.02
C GLY A 178 -11.64 8.17 -18.74
N ASN A 179 -10.73 7.77 -17.85
CA ASN A 179 -10.53 6.36 -17.50
C ASN A 179 -11.59 5.89 -16.50
N VAL A 180 -12.61 5.17 -17.01
CA VAL A 180 -13.73 4.67 -16.20
C VAL A 180 -13.29 3.61 -15.17
N PHE A 181 -12.27 2.79 -15.50
CA PHE A 181 -11.75 1.80 -14.55
C PHE A 181 -11.16 2.49 -13.31
N ILE A 182 -10.34 3.53 -13.52
CA ILE A 182 -9.76 4.33 -12.43
C ILE A 182 -10.86 5.02 -11.61
N LEU A 183 -11.89 5.57 -12.26
CA LEU A 183 -13.00 6.20 -11.56
C LEU A 183 -13.71 5.22 -10.63
N ILE A 184 -14.11 4.05 -11.15
CA ILE A 184 -14.88 3.08 -10.36
C ILE A 184 -14.01 2.48 -9.24
N THR A 185 -12.82 2.02 -9.57
CA THR A 185 -11.91 1.42 -8.57
C THR A 185 -11.44 2.45 -7.54
N GLY A 186 -11.23 3.71 -7.96
CA GLY A 186 -10.92 4.82 -7.07
C GLY A 186 -12.04 5.16 -6.09
N ILE A 187 -13.31 5.12 -6.54
CA ILE A 187 -14.48 5.28 -5.65
C ILE A 187 -14.53 4.13 -4.64
N ILE A 188 -14.28 2.90 -5.07
CA ILE A 188 -14.23 1.73 -4.19
C ILE A 188 -13.12 1.88 -3.15
N CYS A 189 -11.91 2.29 -3.57
CA CYS A 189 -10.80 2.59 -2.65
C CYS A 189 -11.23 3.65 -1.62
N PHE A 190 -11.83 4.75 -2.07
CA PHE A 190 -12.26 5.83 -1.19
C PHE A 190 -13.27 5.35 -0.15
N ILE A 191 -14.26 4.55 -0.55
CA ILE A 191 -15.25 3.98 0.38
C ILE A 191 -14.57 3.13 1.46
N PHE A 192 -13.68 2.21 1.07
CA PHE A 192 -12.97 1.36 2.03
C PHE A 192 -11.99 2.14 2.90
N ASP A 193 -11.32 3.16 2.36
CA ASP A 193 -10.43 4.01 3.13
C ASP A 193 -11.21 4.84 4.17
N MET A 194 -12.41 5.34 3.82
CA MET A 194 -13.28 6.02 4.78
C MET A 194 -13.76 5.07 5.89
N ILE A 195 -14.14 3.83 5.55
CA ILE A 195 -14.49 2.80 6.53
C ILE A 195 -13.28 2.53 7.44
N TYR A 196 -12.09 2.37 6.87
CA TYR A 196 -10.86 2.14 7.62
C TYR A 196 -10.55 3.30 8.60
N ILE A 197 -10.62 4.55 8.13
CA ILE A 197 -10.40 5.75 8.96
C ILE A 197 -11.38 5.80 10.14
N LEU A 198 -12.66 5.60 9.86
CA LEU A 198 -13.70 5.65 10.90
C LEU A 198 -13.55 4.52 11.91
N TYR A 199 -13.26 3.31 11.43
CA TYR A 199 -13.07 2.14 12.30
C TYR A 199 -11.81 2.27 13.16
N LEU A 200 -10.69 2.69 12.57
CA LEU A 200 -9.45 2.96 13.30
C LEU A 200 -9.67 4.01 14.40
N ARG A 201 -10.38 5.09 14.08
CA ARG A 201 -10.72 6.12 15.07
C ARG A 201 -11.54 5.53 16.24
N GLN A 202 -12.52 4.68 15.95
CA GLN A 202 -13.33 4.03 17.00
C GLN A 202 -12.48 3.14 17.89
N VAL A 203 -11.58 2.33 17.32
CA VAL A 203 -10.66 1.48 18.08
C VAL A 203 -9.76 2.32 18.99
N GLN A 204 -9.14 3.38 18.45
CA GLN A 204 -8.29 4.27 19.24
C GLN A 204 -9.04 5.00 20.36
N LEU A 205 -10.29 5.38 20.15
CA LEU A 205 -11.13 5.98 21.22
C LEU A 205 -11.45 4.98 22.33
N LYS A 206 -11.70 3.71 21.99
CA LYS A 206 -11.89 2.64 22.99
C LYS A 206 -10.61 2.41 23.79
N GLU A 207 -9.45 2.29 23.13
CA GLU A 207 -8.15 2.12 23.80
C GLU A 207 -7.86 3.24 24.79
N ARG A 208 -8.12 4.50 24.43
CA ARG A 208 -7.93 5.65 25.33
C ARG A 208 -8.82 5.60 26.58
N LYS A 209 -10.07 5.12 26.45
CA LYS A 209 -11.01 5.00 27.58
C LYS A 209 -10.63 3.90 28.56
N HIS A 210 -9.85 2.91 28.15
CA HIS A 210 -9.40 1.81 29.02
C HIS A 210 -8.05 2.12 29.70
N CYS A 211 -7.33 3.14 29.25
CA CYS A 211 -6.04 3.56 29.82
C CYS A 211 -6.15 4.77 30.76
N GLY A 212 -7.28 5.42 30.84
CA GLY A 212 -7.57 6.53 31.76
C GLY A 212 -8.58 6.16 32.82
#